data_e09872ac7560631fe41e9401182bcc3a
#
_entry.id   e09872ac7560631fe41e9401182bcc3a
#
_cell.length_a   1.000
_cell.length_b   1.000
_cell.length_c   1.000
_cell.angle_alpha   90.00
_cell.angle_beta   90.00
_cell.angle_gamma   90.00
#
_symmetry.space_group_name_H-M   'P 1'
#
loop_
_entity.id
_entity.type
_entity.pdbx_description
1 polymer ?
#
loop_
_entity_poly.entity_id
_entity_poly.type
_entity_poly.pdbx_seq_one_letter_code
_entity_poly.pdbx_strand_id
1 'polypeptide(L)'
;MALTVLMFVLVLAAGADVGNRAGAEKISQGGQAAFRAAASELPDPEVQAWALVDVESGLYLAGENPDEPLPSASTANIMTTLVALEEGIDLDEEATVSEEAESYVGTIYNNVGLIWGERLTVRDLLAAILIPSGTDAAYTLAEHVGDGSVENFVAMMNQEASELGLTNTRFEDPAGLDTTGNYSSARDLATLTREALEHPLFVELVGTSDATISTQNREIEIFNTNQLLTTYPPATGVKTGVTPQGDANLVSSAEAGDESYIAVVLGADDSEEHFRASESILEYAFTRYERKALVSQDEVYEEVPLPYRRGESVELAATEDVTATVDVGSDVERRATTEELPPSASAGEELGEVEVLVDGRSVGSSPLVAQEGYGEVSLWDRVWYAVEGLAKRAWDWLLG
;
A
#
# COMPACT_ATOMS: atom_id res chain seq x y z
N MET A 1 2.72 -33.39 66.55
CA MET A 1 3.82 -34.22 66.04
C MET A 1 3.52 -34.51 64.59
N ALA A 2 4.06 -33.77 63.74
CA ALA A 2 5.33 -33.84 63.01
C ALA A 2 5.23 -34.98 61.94
N LEU A 3 5.40 -34.83 60.75
CA LEU A 3 6.63 -34.63 60.04
C LEU A 3 6.35 -34.42 58.53
N THR A 4 6.96 -33.44 58.01
CA THR A 4 7.11 -33.05 56.63
C THR A 4 7.80 -34.13 55.81
N VAL A 5 7.32 -34.44 54.61
CA VAL A 5 8.13 -35.02 53.55
C VAL A 5 7.90 -34.23 52.28
N LEU A 6 8.90 -33.45 51.97
CA LEU A 6 9.08 -32.70 50.72
C LEU A 6 9.62 -33.71 49.68
N MET A 7 8.87 -34.02 48.66
CA MET A 7 9.35 -34.83 47.55
C MET A 7 9.67 -33.95 46.34
N PHE A 8 10.95 -33.78 46.08
CA PHE A 8 11.49 -33.20 44.88
C PHE A 8 11.11 -34.05 43.66
N VAL A 9 10.30 -33.53 42.76
CA VAL A 9 10.19 -34.06 41.40
C VAL A 9 11.00 -33.15 40.48
N LEU A 10 12.22 -33.56 40.20
CA LEU A 10 13.07 -33.02 39.15
C LEU A 10 12.54 -33.59 37.84
N VAL A 11 11.76 -32.80 37.09
CA VAL A 11 11.41 -33.16 35.71
C VAL A 11 12.55 -32.77 34.79
N LEU A 12 13.23 -33.77 34.28
CA LEU A 12 14.10 -33.66 33.11
C LEU A 12 13.25 -33.26 31.87
N ALA A 13 13.21 -32.00 31.56
CA ALA A 13 12.69 -31.49 30.31
C ALA A 13 13.80 -30.68 29.62
N ALA A 14 14.83 -31.38 29.20
CA ALA A 14 15.87 -30.80 28.33
C ALA A 14 16.31 -31.88 27.35
N GLY A 15 15.75 -31.89 26.16
CA GLY A 15 16.26 -32.76 25.11
C GLY A 15 15.41 -32.96 23.85
N ALA A 16 14.18 -32.47 23.81
CA ALA A 16 13.29 -32.72 22.67
C ALA A 16 13.03 -31.52 21.74
N ASP A 17 13.44 -30.34 22.12
CA ASP A 17 12.99 -29.10 21.40
C ASP A 17 13.95 -28.61 20.33
N VAL A 18 15.24 -28.97 20.38
CA VAL A 18 16.24 -28.47 19.41
C VAL A 18 16.16 -29.20 18.06
N GLY A 19 15.78 -30.48 18.05
CA GLY A 19 15.63 -31.25 16.82
C GLY A 19 14.39 -30.87 16.00
N ASN A 20 13.33 -30.48 16.69
CA ASN A 20 12.04 -30.14 16.04
C ASN A 20 12.04 -28.70 15.48
N ARG A 21 12.75 -27.76 16.12
CA ARG A 21 12.90 -26.40 15.61
C ARG A 21 13.77 -26.37 14.33
N ALA A 22 14.86 -27.12 14.30
CA ALA A 22 15.70 -27.19 13.11
C ALA A 22 15.01 -27.90 11.92
N GLY A 23 14.11 -28.84 12.20
CA GLY A 23 13.29 -29.51 11.19
C GLY A 23 12.15 -28.62 10.67
N ALA A 24 11.50 -27.89 11.54
CA ALA A 24 10.45 -26.92 11.17
C ALA A 24 11.01 -25.73 10.38
N GLU A 25 12.18 -25.22 10.78
CA GLU A 25 12.86 -24.14 10.06
C GLU A 25 13.34 -24.60 8.67
N LYS A 26 13.85 -25.83 8.53
CA LYS A 26 14.23 -26.39 7.22
C LYS A 26 13.03 -26.66 6.31
N ILE A 27 11.90 -27.08 6.87
CA ILE A 27 10.66 -27.28 6.11
C ILE A 27 10.08 -25.93 5.68
N SER A 28 10.13 -24.90 6.54
CA SER A 28 9.73 -23.53 6.24
C SER A 28 10.58 -22.90 5.12
N GLN A 29 11.90 -23.01 5.19
CA GLN A 29 12.80 -22.47 4.15
C GLN A 29 12.68 -23.24 2.83
N GLY A 30 12.55 -24.56 2.87
CA GLY A 30 12.31 -25.39 1.68
C GLY A 30 10.94 -25.12 1.05
N GLY A 31 9.92 -24.91 1.87
CA GLY A 31 8.57 -24.52 1.43
C GLY A 31 8.54 -23.16 0.78
N GLN A 32 9.18 -22.17 1.41
CA GLN A 32 9.29 -20.81 0.86
C GLN A 32 10.08 -20.77 -0.44
N ALA A 33 11.18 -21.53 -0.55
CA ALA A 33 11.96 -21.60 -1.79
C ALA A 33 11.19 -22.29 -2.93
N ALA A 34 10.40 -23.32 -2.63
CA ALA A 34 9.56 -24.00 -3.61
C ALA A 34 8.36 -23.12 -4.02
N PHE A 35 7.78 -22.39 -3.08
CA PHE A 35 6.72 -21.43 -3.29
C PHE A 35 7.19 -20.28 -4.20
N ARG A 36 8.34 -19.66 -3.88
CA ARG A 36 8.96 -18.62 -4.71
C ARG A 36 9.31 -19.08 -6.13
N ALA A 37 9.65 -20.36 -6.34
CA ALA A 37 9.94 -20.90 -7.67
C ALA A 37 8.69 -21.15 -8.51
N ALA A 38 7.53 -21.43 -7.89
CA ALA A 38 6.27 -21.69 -8.58
C ALA A 38 5.51 -20.41 -8.97
N ALA A 39 5.66 -19.32 -8.20
CA ALA A 39 4.98 -18.04 -8.43
C ALA A 39 5.80 -17.03 -9.27
N SER A 40 6.80 -17.50 -10.02
CA SER A 40 7.67 -16.63 -10.83
C SER A 40 7.06 -16.21 -12.18
N GLU A 41 5.98 -16.83 -12.60
CA GLU A 41 5.28 -16.49 -13.84
C GLU A 41 4.14 -15.49 -13.53
N LEU A 42 3.95 -14.54 -14.46
CA LEU A 42 2.85 -13.58 -14.35
C LEU A 42 1.51 -14.33 -14.27
N PRO A 43 0.63 -14.03 -13.30
CA PRO A 43 -0.68 -14.64 -13.23
C PRO A 43 -1.48 -14.40 -14.51
N ASP A 44 -2.20 -15.42 -14.94
CA ASP A 44 -3.11 -15.39 -16.10
C ASP A 44 -4.51 -15.86 -15.63
N PRO A 45 -5.19 -15.06 -14.77
CA PRO A 45 -6.51 -15.43 -14.26
C PRO A 45 -7.59 -15.30 -15.33
N GLU A 46 -8.63 -16.13 -15.26
CA GLU A 46 -9.79 -16.09 -16.18
C GLU A 46 -10.71 -14.91 -15.82
N VAL A 47 -10.25 -13.67 -16.06
CA VAL A 47 -10.97 -12.42 -15.75
C VAL A 47 -10.84 -11.43 -16.91
N GLN A 48 -11.71 -10.40 -16.96
CA GLN A 48 -11.66 -9.42 -18.05
C GLN A 48 -10.51 -8.43 -17.91
N ALA A 49 -10.26 -7.96 -16.67
CA ALA A 49 -9.17 -7.04 -16.37
C ALA A 49 -8.66 -7.23 -14.94
N TRP A 50 -7.37 -6.95 -14.73
CA TRP A 50 -6.80 -6.91 -13.40
C TRP A 50 -5.62 -5.94 -13.30
N ALA A 51 -5.33 -5.50 -12.08
CA ALA A 51 -4.19 -4.65 -11.76
C ALA A 51 -3.60 -5.04 -10.41
N LEU A 52 -2.28 -4.94 -10.30
CA LEU A 52 -1.50 -5.06 -9.06
C LEU A 52 -0.73 -3.76 -8.82
N VAL A 53 -0.88 -3.20 -7.63
CA VAL A 53 -0.28 -1.91 -7.24
C VAL A 53 0.37 -2.05 -5.86
N ASP A 54 1.54 -1.45 -5.68
CA ASP A 54 2.17 -1.25 -4.38
C ASP A 54 1.45 -0.12 -3.64
N VAL A 55 1.01 -0.38 -2.42
CA VAL A 55 0.21 0.58 -1.63
C VAL A 55 1.00 1.84 -1.33
N GLU A 56 2.23 1.68 -0.86
CA GLU A 56 3.05 2.77 -0.36
C GLU A 56 3.46 3.76 -1.45
N SER A 57 4.01 3.24 -2.55
CA SER A 57 4.49 4.08 -3.65
C SER A 57 3.42 4.44 -4.69
N GLY A 58 2.32 3.68 -4.75
CA GLY A 58 1.34 3.74 -5.83
C GLY A 58 1.87 3.18 -7.16
N LEU A 59 3.02 2.49 -7.14
CA LEU A 59 3.61 1.93 -8.34
C LEU A 59 2.74 0.80 -8.90
N TYR A 60 2.34 0.95 -10.17
CA TYR A 60 1.73 -0.14 -10.93
C TYR A 60 2.78 -1.21 -11.25
N LEU A 61 2.55 -2.43 -10.76
CA LEU A 61 3.51 -3.52 -10.85
C LEU A 61 3.21 -4.48 -11.99
N ALA A 62 1.94 -4.86 -12.17
CA ALA A 62 1.51 -5.81 -13.19
C ALA A 62 0.00 -5.70 -13.45
N GLY A 63 -0.48 -6.27 -14.57
CA GLY A 63 -1.90 -6.37 -14.88
C GLY A 63 -2.15 -6.71 -16.32
N GLU A 64 -3.43 -7.01 -16.60
CA GLU A 64 -3.95 -7.21 -17.94
C GLU A 64 -5.19 -6.33 -18.14
N ASN A 65 -5.30 -5.65 -19.27
CA ASN A 65 -6.35 -4.69 -19.58
C ASN A 65 -6.66 -3.68 -18.44
N PRO A 66 -5.64 -3.15 -17.70
CA PRO A 66 -5.86 -2.42 -16.44
C PRO A 66 -6.64 -1.12 -16.61
N ASP A 67 -6.69 -0.58 -17.81
CA ASP A 67 -7.35 0.69 -18.13
C ASP A 67 -8.70 0.49 -18.86
N GLU A 68 -9.18 -0.77 -19.00
CA GLU A 68 -10.47 -1.07 -19.63
C GLU A 68 -11.62 -0.68 -18.71
N PRO A 69 -12.57 0.19 -19.17
CA PRO A 69 -13.74 0.54 -18.38
C PRO A 69 -14.72 -0.64 -18.35
N LEU A 70 -14.98 -1.15 -17.15
CA LEU A 70 -15.90 -2.27 -16.89
C LEU A 70 -16.93 -1.87 -15.83
N PRO A 71 -18.10 -2.53 -15.77
CA PRO A 71 -19.07 -2.31 -14.73
C PRO A 71 -18.43 -2.47 -13.34
N SER A 72 -18.45 -1.41 -12.53
CA SER A 72 -17.80 -1.43 -11.22
C SER A 72 -18.55 -2.25 -10.16
N ALA A 73 -19.86 -2.41 -10.34
CA ALA A 73 -20.75 -2.96 -9.33
C ALA A 73 -20.48 -2.29 -7.95
N SER A 74 -20.68 -3.01 -6.86
CA SER A 74 -20.52 -2.45 -5.51
C SER A 74 -19.08 -2.08 -5.11
N THR A 75 -18.08 -2.20 -6.01
CA THR A 75 -16.77 -1.57 -5.75
C THR A 75 -16.86 -0.05 -5.74
N ALA A 76 -17.93 0.54 -6.31
CA ALA A 76 -18.27 1.95 -6.21
C ALA A 76 -18.44 2.43 -4.74
N ASN A 77 -18.78 1.53 -3.81
CA ASN A 77 -18.89 1.84 -2.39
C ASN A 77 -17.58 2.37 -1.77
N ILE A 78 -16.43 2.11 -2.39
CA ILE A 78 -15.14 2.70 -1.99
C ILE A 78 -15.21 4.22 -2.16
N MET A 79 -15.65 4.70 -3.33
CA MET A 79 -15.83 6.12 -3.61
C MET A 79 -16.91 6.75 -2.71
N THR A 80 -18.02 6.06 -2.52
CA THR A 80 -19.10 6.53 -1.63
C THR A 80 -18.61 6.75 -0.20
N THR A 81 -17.77 5.86 0.28
CA THR A 81 -17.16 5.99 1.61
C THR A 81 -16.12 7.11 1.64
N LEU A 82 -15.24 7.17 0.64
CA LEU A 82 -14.19 8.19 0.54
C LEU A 82 -14.78 9.59 0.57
N VAL A 83 -15.76 9.88 -0.28
CA VAL A 83 -16.44 11.19 -0.33
C VAL A 83 -17.03 11.58 1.05
N ALA A 84 -17.68 10.65 1.74
CA ALA A 84 -18.25 10.96 3.06
C ALA A 84 -17.15 11.24 4.11
N LEU A 85 -16.02 10.56 4.03
CA LEU A 85 -14.88 10.79 4.94
C LEU A 85 -14.17 12.13 4.65
N GLU A 86 -14.01 12.49 3.38
CA GLU A 86 -13.35 13.72 2.94
C GLU A 86 -14.18 14.98 3.25
N GLU A 87 -15.52 14.89 3.20
CA GLU A 87 -16.41 15.95 3.62
C GLU A 87 -16.35 16.22 5.14
N GLY A 88 -15.65 15.37 5.90
CA GLY A 88 -15.42 15.57 7.34
C GLY A 88 -16.67 15.51 8.18
N ILE A 89 -17.65 14.74 7.77
CA ILE A 89 -18.92 14.57 8.48
C ILE A 89 -18.69 13.97 9.87
N ASP A 90 -19.44 14.45 10.85
CA ASP A 90 -19.41 13.87 12.19
C ASP A 90 -19.93 12.43 12.14
N LEU A 91 -19.07 11.50 12.50
CA LEU A 91 -19.39 10.07 12.48
C LEU A 91 -20.49 9.66 13.45
N ASP A 92 -20.76 10.47 14.47
CA ASP A 92 -21.81 10.27 15.46
C ASP A 92 -23.13 10.98 15.04
N GLU A 93 -23.14 11.73 13.93
CA GLU A 93 -24.34 12.32 13.36
C GLU A 93 -25.29 11.23 12.86
N GLU A 94 -26.61 11.43 13.11
CA GLU A 94 -27.65 10.48 12.69
C GLU A 94 -28.24 10.87 11.34
N ALA A 95 -28.20 9.98 10.37
CA ALA A 95 -28.93 10.07 9.12
C ALA A 95 -30.26 9.31 9.23
N THR A 96 -31.26 9.77 8.47
CA THR A 96 -32.63 9.19 8.45
C THR A 96 -32.83 8.43 7.13
N VAL A 97 -33.24 7.18 7.22
CA VAL A 97 -33.58 6.35 6.06
C VAL A 97 -34.78 6.90 5.32
N SER A 98 -34.67 7.13 4.02
CA SER A 98 -35.75 7.60 3.14
C SER A 98 -36.62 6.45 2.61
N GLU A 99 -37.74 6.79 1.95
CA GLU A 99 -38.55 5.81 1.21
C GLU A 99 -37.77 5.24 0.02
N GLU A 100 -36.86 6.01 -0.61
CA GLU A 100 -36.04 5.58 -1.71
C GLU A 100 -35.02 4.53 -1.24
N ALA A 101 -34.31 4.82 -0.16
CA ALA A 101 -33.36 3.89 0.44
C ALA A 101 -34.03 2.56 0.86
N GLU A 102 -35.22 2.61 1.54
CA GLU A 102 -35.96 1.39 1.88
C GLU A 102 -36.40 0.60 0.64
N SER A 103 -36.62 1.23 -0.50
CA SER A 103 -37.07 0.54 -1.72
C SER A 103 -36.11 -0.51 -2.24
N TYR A 104 -34.84 -0.46 -1.85
CA TYR A 104 -33.85 -1.46 -2.18
C TYR A 104 -33.93 -2.73 -1.30
N VAL A 105 -34.66 -2.68 -0.19
CA VAL A 105 -34.84 -3.85 0.69
C VAL A 105 -35.69 -4.90 -0.01
N GLY A 106 -35.17 -6.15 -0.03
CA GLY A 106 -35.81 -7.27 -0.69
C GLY A 106 -35.70 -7.29 -2.23
N THR A 107 -34.85 -6.43 -2.80
CA THR A 107 -34.45 -6.49 -4.20
C THR A 107 -33.32 -7.53 -4.41
N ILE A 108 -32.77 -7.60 -5.61
CA ILE A 108 -31.61 -8.46 -5.93
C ILE A 108 -30.28 -7.89 -5.40
N TYR A 109 -30.25 -6.64 -4.98
CA TYR A 109 -29.08 -5.96 -4.46
C TYR A 109 -28.89 -6.25 -2.97
N ASN A 110 -27.65 -6.30 -2.52
CA ASN A 110 -27.34 -6.45 -1.10
C ASN A 110 -27.92 -5.27 -0.31
N ASN A 111 -28.51 -5.56 0.84
CA ASN A 111 -29.08 -4.58 1.74
C ASN A 111 -29.04 -5.10 3.18
N VAL A 112 -29.12 -4.21 4.16
CA VAL A 112 -29.15 -4.56 5.58
C VAL A 112 -30.59 -4.49 6.14
N GLY A 113 -31.56 -4.19 5.31
CA GLY A 113 -32.99 -4.17 5.65
C GLY A 113 -33.39 -2.95 6.44
N LEU A 114 -32.84 -1.77 6.11
CA LEU A 114 -33.22 -0.50 6.74
C LEU A 114 -34.68 -0.16 6.41
N ILE A 115 -35.36 0.42 7.37
CA ILE A 115 -36.80 0.76 7.26
C ILE A 115 -36.95 2.29 7.23
N TRP A 116 -37.80 2.80 6.37
CA TRP A 116 -38.11 4.22 6.29
C TRP A 116 -38.35 4.86 7.65
N GLY A 117 -37.68 5.96 7.92
CA GLY A 117 -37.71 6.68 9.18
C GLY A 117 -36.82 6.10 10.27
N GLU A 118 -36.13 4.99 10.06
CA GLU A 118 -35.06 4.57 10.96
C GLU A 118 -33.92 5.59 10.89
N ARG A 119 -33.22 5.74 12.02
CA ARG A 119 -32.05 6.58 12.14
C ARG A 119 -30.86 5.75 12.64
N LEU A 120 -29.71 5.98 12.05
CA LEU A 120 -28.47 5.38 12.45
C LEU A 120 -27.31 6.37 12.20
N THR A 121 -26.20 6.15 12.89
CA THR A 121 -25.03 7.02 12.78
C THR A 121 -24.36 6.91 11.41
N VAL A 122 -23.65 7.94 10.99
CA VAL A 122 -22.79 7.88 9.79
C VAL A 122 -21.81 6.73 9.89
N ARG A 123 -21.20 6.48 11.06
CA ARG A 123 -20.34 5.33 11.30
C ARG A 123 -21.04 3.99 11.00
N ASP A 124 -22.25 3.80 11.49
CA ASP A 124 -23.01 2.56 11.23
C ASP A 124 -23.40 2.43 9.76
N LEU A 125 -23.69 3.55 9.07
CA LEU A 125 -23.93 3.55 7.62
C LEU A 125 -22.66 3.11 6.84
N LEU A 126 -21.49 3.66 7.17
CA LEU A 126 -20.23 3.27 6.54
C LEU A 126 -19.93 1.79 6.75
N ALA A 127 -20.18 1.27 7.96
CA ALA A 127 -20.05 -0.17 8.23
C ALA A 127 -21.05 -0.99 7.40
N ALA A 128 -22.31 -0.55 7.30
CA ALA A 128 -23.32 -1.22 6.48
C ALA A 128 -23.01 -1.21 4.97
N ILE A 129 -22.30 -0.19 4.48
CA ILE A 129 -21.87 -0.06 3.09
C ILE A 129 -20.68 -0.98 2.79
N LEU A 130 -19.64 -0.93 3.63
CA LEU A 130 -18.38 -1.61 3.34
C LEU A 130 -18.41 -3.10 3.68
N ILE A 131 -19.05 -3.51 4.77
CA ILE A 131 -19.04 -4.88 5.27
C ILE A 131 -20.00 -5.76 4.45
N PRO A 132 -21.34 -5.60 4.53
CA PRO A 132 -22.29 -6.42 3.77
C PRO A 132 -22.63 -5.86 2.39
N SER A 133 -22.10 -4.69 2.01
CA SER A 133 -22.44 -4.03 0.74
C SER A 133 -23.87 -3.52 0.66
N GLY A 134 -24.37 -2.85 1.73
CA GLY A 134 -25.75 -2.42 1.85
C GLY A 134 -26.11 -1.26 0.91
N THR A 135 -26.93 -1.51 -0.11
CA THR A 135 -27.41 -0.51 -1.05
C THR A 135 -28.31 0.52 -0.36
N ASP A 136 -29.22 0.06 0.53
CA ASP A 136 -30.07 0.90 1.35
C ASP A 136 -29.28 1.88 2.23
N ALA A 137 -28.16 1.43 2.78
CA ALA A 137 -27.24 2.26 3.55
C ALA A 137 -26.50 3.27 2.66
N ALA A 138 -26.07 2.87 1.45
CA ALA A 138 -25.38 3.75 0.52
C ALA A 138 -26.28 4.92 0.05
N TYR A 139 -27.54 4.65 -0.24
CA TYR A 139 -28.51 5.69 -0.59
C TYR A 139 -28.83 6.60 0.61
N THR A 140 -28.99 6.02 1.80
CA THR A 140 -29.21 6.83 3.03
C THR A 140 -28.04 7.78 3.28
N LEU A 141 -26.82 7.32 3.13
CA LEU A 141 -25.61 8.14 3.29
C LEU A 141 -25.54 9.22 2.21
N ALA A 142 -25.78 8.85 0.95
CA ALA A 142 -25.72 9.75 -0.19
C ALA A 142 -26.74 10.91 -0.06
N GLU A 143 -27.98 10.63 0.35
CA GLU A 143 -28.95 11.67 0.62
C GLU A 143 -28.53 12.57 1.78
N HIS A 144 -27.98 12.00 2.84
CA HIS A 144 -27.54 12.75 4.00
C HIS A 144 -26.40 13.72 3.66
N VAL A 145 -25.34 13.22 2.99
CA VAL A 145 -24.16 14.00 2.59
C VAL A 145 -24.46 14.98 1.46
N GLY A 146 -25.35 14.59 0.54
CA GLY A 146 -25.75 15.39 -0.62
C GLY A 146 -26.84 16.43 -0.34
N ASP A 147 -27.04 16.86 0.91
CA ASP A 147 -28.09 17.84 1.30
C ASP A 147 -29.52 17.43 0.88
N GLY A 148 -29.83 16.13 1.00
CA GLY A 148 -31.14 15.55 0.62
C GLY A 148 -31.23 15.15 -0.85
N SER A 149 -30.13 15.07 -1.59
CA SER A 149 -30.13 14.71 -3.01
C SER A 149 -29.01 13.70 -3.33
N VAL A 150 -29.40 12.54 -3.84
CA VAL A 150 -28.47 11.54 -4.38
C VAL A 150 -27.70 12.10 -5.58
N GLU A 151 -28.34 12.92 -6.43
CA GLU A 151 -27.68 13.52 -7.60
C GLU A 151 -26.54 14.46 -7.21
N ASN A 152 -26.70 15.23 -6.12
CA ASN A 152 -25.63 16.07 -5.58
C ASN A 152 -24.46 15.22 -5.11
N PHE A 153 -24.74 14.14 -4.38
CA PHE A 153 -23.72 13.22 -3.91
C PHE A 153 -22.98 12.54 -5.07
N VAL A 154 -23.67 12.09 -6.11
CA VAL A 154 -23.08 11.53 -7.33
C VAL A 154 -22.19 12.57 -8.05
N ALA A 155 -22.58 13.84 -8.03
CA ALA A 155 -21.73 14.91 -8.55
C ALA A 155 -20.43 15.04 -7.74
N MET A 156 -20.48 14.92 -6.40
CA MET A 156 -19.30 14.88 -5.54
C MET A 156 -18.42 13.66 -5.84
N MET A 157 -18.98 12.46 -6.01
CA MET A 157 -18.23 11.26 -6.41
C MET A 157 -17.47 11.45 -7.74
N ASN A 158 -18.09 12.07 -8.74
CA ASN A 158 -17.45 12.32 -10.03
C ASN A 158 -16.45 13.48 -9.96
N GLN A 159 -16.63 14.44 -9.08
CA GLN A 159 -15.64 15.48 -8.80
C GLN A 159 -14.39 14.84 -8.20
N GLU A 160 -14.54 14.02 -7.17
CA GLU A 160 -13.45 13.31 -6.51
C GLU A 160 -12.70 12.40 -7.51
N ALA A 161 -13.44 11.66 -8.34
CA ALA A 161 -12.84 10.85 -9.41
C ALA A 161 -11.97 11.70 -10.36
N SER A 162 -12.39 12.93 -10.66
CA SER A 162 -11.62 13.87 -11.50
C SER A 162 -10.38 14.41 -10.78
N GLU A 163 -10.47 14.69 -9.49
CA GLU A 163 -9.37 15.19 -8.66
C GLU A 163 -8.29 14.13 -8.48
N LEU A 164 -8.67 12.87 -8.30
CA LEU A 164 -7.78 11.71 -8.27
C LEU A 164 -7.26 11.28 -9.66
N GLY A 165 -7.75 11.89 -10.74
CA GLY A 165 -7.33 11.58 -12.11
C GLY A 165 -7.84 10.24 -12.64
N LEU A 166 -8.98 9.74 -12.15
CA LEU A 166 -9.59 8.47 -12.55
C LEU A 166 -10.29 8.62 -13.91
N THR A 167 -9.51 8.53 -14.99
CA THR A 167 -9.96 8.88 -16.34
C THR A 167 -10.88 7.84 -16.99
N ASN A 168 -10.91 6.62 -16.45
CA ASN A 168 -11.74 5.52 -16.92
C ASN A 168 -12.85 5.17 -15.93
N THR A 169 -13.29 6.16 -15.12
CA THR A 169 -14.25 5.97 -14.04
C THR A 169 -15.38 6.96 -14.17
N ARG A 170 -16.61 6.49 -13.92
CA ARG A 170 -17.82 7.30 -13.83
C ARG A 170 -18.81 6.67 -12.87
N PHE A 171 -19.42 7.50 -12.04
CA PHE A 171 -20.48 7.13 -11.12
C PHE A 171 -21.81 7.76 -11.54
N GLU A 172 -22.88 6.99 -11.47
CA GLU A 172 -24.26 7.41 -11.76
C GLU A 172 -25.19 7.19 -10.54
N ASP A 173 -24.69 6.42 -9.53
CA ASP A 173 -25.35 6.20 -8.25
C ASP A 173 -24.33 5.80 -7.18
N PRO A 174 -24.69 5.85 -5.86
CA PRO A 174 -23.75 5.61 -4.77
C PRO A 174 -23.44 4.14 -4.50
N ALA A 175 -24.15 3.20 -5.09
CA ALA A 175 -24.04 1.75 -4.78
C ALA A 175 -23.42 0.92 -5.89
N GLY A 176 -23.19 1.52 -7.07
CA GLY A 176 -22.67 0.82 -8.24
C GLY A 176 -23.69 -0.06 -8.94
N LEU A 177 -24.94 0.40 -9.05
CA LEU A 177 -25.98 -0.37 -9.72
C LEU A 177 -25.74 -0.41 -11.24
N ASP A 178 -25.80 -1.59 -11.81
CA ASP A 178 -25.51 -1.85 -13.24
C ASP A 178 -26.47 -1.14 -14.21
N THR A 179 -27.67 -0.86 -13.75
CA THR A 179 -28.71 -0.27 -14.58
C THR A 179 -28.49 1.20 -14.89
N THR A 180 -27.57 1.83 -14.23
CA THR A 180 -27.31 3.29 -14.27
C THR A 180 -26.12 3.65 -15.13
N GLY A 181 -25.17 2.75 -15.35
CA GLY A 181 -23.99 2.99 -16.17
C GLY A 181 -22.74 3.36 -15.39
N ASN A 182 -22.63 2.91 -14.12
CA ASN A 182 -21.39 2.96 -13.37
C ASN A 182 -20.31 2.10 -14.03
N TYR A 183 -19.13 2.65 -14.20
CA TYR A 183 -17.95 1.91 -14.63
C TYR A 183 -16.69 2.43 -13.99
N SER A 184 -15.69 1.57 -13.94
CA SER A 184 -14.33 1.93 -13.55
C SER A 184 -13.34 1.00 -14.23
N SER A 185 -12.05 1.30 -14.13
CA SER A 185 -10.97 0.41 -14.55
C SER A 185 -10.24 -0.18 -13.35
N ALA A 186 -9.53 -1.28 -13.57
CA ALA A 186 -8.75 -1.90 -12.49
C ALA A 186 -7.68 -0.95 -11.93
N ARG A 187 -7.03 -0.16 -12.79
CA ARG A 187 -6.07 0.87 -12.38
C ARG A 187 -6.72 1.99 -11.57
N ASP A 188 -7.84 2.50 -12.04
CA ASP A 188 -8.54 3.59 -11.35
C ASP A 188 -9.03 3.15 -9.97
N LEU A 189 -9.57 1.93 -9.86
CA LEU A 189 -10.00 1.36 -8.58
C LEU A 189 -8.81 1.14 -7.63
N ALA A 190 -7.64 0.76 -8.12
CA ALA A 190 -6.45 0.65 -7.29
C ALA A 190 -6.01 2.03 -6.77
N THR A 191 -6.05 3.06 -7.62
CA THR A 191 -5.74 4.45 -7.23
C THR A 191 -6.73 4.96 -6.18
N LEU A 192 -8.02 4.79 -6.43
CA LEU A 192 -9.10 5.13 -5.49
C LEU A 192 -8.95 4.41 -4.15
N THR A 193 -8.63 3.12 -4.20
CA THR A 193 -8.46 2.32 -2.99
C THR A 193 -7.27 2.79 -2.17
N ARG A 194 -6.16 3.12 -2.83
CA ARG A 194 -4.97 3.64 -2.17
C ARG A 194 -5.29 4.93 -1.40
N GLU A 195 -6.02 5.85 -1.99
CA GLU A 195 -6.47 7.07 -1.30
C GLU A 195 -7.38 6.74 -0.11
N ALA A 196 -8.35 5.86 -0.30
CA ALA A 196 -9.25 5.45 0.78
C ALA A 196 -8.51 4.77 1.96
N LEU A 197 -7.42 4.05 1.71
CA LEU A 197 -6.59 3.42 2.74
C LEU A 197 -5.82 4.43 3.61
N GLU A 198 -5.70 5.70 3.21
CA GLU A 198 -5.17 6.76 4.09
C GLU A 198 -6.11 7.08 5.26
N HIS A 199 -7.38 6.68 5.20
CA HIS A 199 -8.36 6.90 6.25
C HIS A 199 -8.43 5.72 7.24
N PRO A 200 -8.06 5.92 8.53
CA PRO A 200 -8.03 4.81 9.51
C PRO A 200 -9.37 4.09 9.69
N LEU A 201 -10.50 4.81 9.61
CA LEU A 201 -11.83 4.19 9.70
C LEU A 201 -12.13 3.30 8.49
N PHE A 202 -11.72 3.70 7.30
CA PHE A 202 -11.87 2.86 6.12
C PHE A 202 -11.10 1.54 6.28
N VAL A 203 -9.83 1.62 6.69
CA VAL A 203 -8.99 0.44 6.97
C VAL A 203 -9.63 -0.47 8.01
N GLU A 204 -10.14 0.09 9.11
CA GLU A 204 -10.85 -0.66 10.16
C GLU A 204 -12.04 -1.43 9.58
N LEU A 205 -12.91 -0.75 8.83
CA LEU A 205 -14.16 -1.32 8.34
C LEU A 205 -13.95 -2.38 7.26
N VAL A 206 -13.06 -2.15 6.28
CA VAL A 206 -12.82 -3.12 5.21
C VAL A 206 -12.12 -4.38 5.69
N GLY A 207 -11.37 -4.31 6.79
CA GLY A 207 -10.72 -5.44 7.43
C GLY A 207 -11.62 -6.20 8.44
N THR A 208 -12.83 -5.70 8.71
CA THR A 208 -13.74 -6.29 9.68
C THR A 208 -14.57 -7.41 9.05
N SER A 209 -14.52 -8.62 9.62
CA SER A 209 -15.25 -9.80 9.12
C SER A 209 -16.74 -9.77 9.46
N ASP A 210 -17.07 -9.29 10.65
CA ASP A 210 -18.43 -9.18 11.17
C ASP A 210 -18.55 -8.03 12.16
N ALA A 211 -19.71 -7.39 12.20
CA ALA A 211 -20.00 -6.29 13.12
C ALA A 211 -21.48 -6.26 13.49
N THR A 212 -21.82 -5.39 14.43
CA THR A 212 -23.21 -5.05 14.76
C THR A 212 -23.39 -3.56 14.55
N ILE A 213 -24.37 -3.17 13.73
CA ILE A 213 -24.80 -1.80 13.57
C ILE A 213 -26.11 -1.56 14.35
N SER A 214 -26.36 -0.32 14.71
CA SER A 214 -27.50 0.04 15.54
C SER A 214 -28.36 1.11 14.87
N THR A 215 -29.68 0.84 14.83
CA THR A 215 -30.66 1.90 14.59
C THR A 215 -31.26 2.33 15.95
N GLN A 216 -32.05 3.41 15.98
CA GLN A 216 -32.75 3.79 17.20
C GLN A 216 -33.72 2.69 17.70
N ASN A 217 -34.01 1.65 16.90
CA ASN A 217 -35.04 0.64 17.21
C ASN A 217 -34.49 -0.77 17.41
N ARG A 218 -33.33 -1.11 16.82
CA ARG A 218 -32.80 -2.48 16.78
C ARG A 218 -31.30 -2.51 16.48
N GLU A 219 -30.70 -3.64 16.81
CA GLU A 219 -29.34 -4.01 16.38
C GLU A 219 -29.44 -4.95 15.16
N ILE A 220 -28.48 -4.87 14.25
CA ILE A 220 -28.40 -5.67 13.04
C ILE A 220 -26.98 -6.25 12.97
N GLU A 221 -26.87 -7.56 12.97
CA GLU A 221 -25.60 -8.25 12.71
C GLU A 221 -25.30 -8.20 11.21
N ILE A 222 -24.09 -7.83 10.83
CA ILE A 222 -23.60 -7.72 9.46
C ILE A 222 -22.33 -8.53 9.27
N PHE A 223 -22.16 -9.10 8.07
CA PHE A 223 -21.04 -9.98 7.74
C PHE A 223 -20.37 -9.52 6.45
N ASN A 224 -19.04 -9.57 6.41
CA ASN A 224 -18.28 -9.12 5.26
C ASN A 224 -18.43 -10.10 4.09
N THR A 225 -18.63 -9.54 2.91
CA THR A 225 -18.72 -10.30 1.67
C THR A 225 -17.34 -10.75 1.13
N ASN A 226 -16.26 -10.17 1.64
CA ASN A 226 -14.90 -10.52 1.24
C ASN A 226 -14.40 -11.78 1.99
N GLN A 227 -14.46 -12.92 1.33
CA GLN A 227 -14.04 -14.20 1.93
C GLN A 227 -12.54 -14.26 2.19
N LEU A 228 -11.70 -13.48 1.49
CA LEU A 228 -10.25 -13.48 1.70
C LEU A 228 -9.87 -13.13 3.13
N LEU A 229 -10.66 -12.31 3.83
CA LEU A 229 -10.44 -11.98 5.25
C LEU A 229 -10.37 -13.22 6.17
N THR A 230 -10.97 -14.34 5.75
CA THR A 230 -10.99 -15.58 6.52
C THR A 230 -10.20 -16.72 5.89
N THR A 231 -9.96 -16.67 4.58
CA THR A 231 -9.29 -17.74 3.82
C THR A 231 -7.83 -17.46 3.51
N TYR A 232 -7.44 -16.18 3.42
CA TYR A 232 -6.10 -15.73 3.09
C TYR A 232 -5.53 -14.82 4.17
N PRO A 233 -4.71 -15.32 5.10
CA PRO A 233 -4.27 -14.59 6.29
C PRO A 233 -3.61 -13.21 6.05
N PRO A 234 -2.89 -12.96 4.94
CA PRO A 234 -2.37 -11.63 4.65
C PRO A 234 -3.44 -10.59 4.25
N ALA A 235 -4.67 -11.00 3.89
CA ALA A 235 -5.69 -10.07 3.40
C ALA A 235 -6.12 -9.07 4.49
N THR A 236 -6.19 -7.79 4.11
CA THR A 236 -6.58 -6.66 4.95
C THR A 236 -7.87 -5.98 4.50
N GLY A 237 -8.42 -6.35 3.35
CA GLY A 237 -9.67 -5.78 2.78
C GLY A 237 -9.83 -6.20 1.32
N VAL A 238 -10.61 -5.56 0.48
CA VAL A 238 -11.28 -4.27 0.60
C VAL A 238 -12.78 -4.43 0.29
N LYS A 239 -13.15 -4.70 -1.02
CA LYS A 239 -14.55 -4.66 -1.43
C LYS A 239 -14.87 -5.59 -2.59
N THR A 240 -15.94 -6.37 -2.45
CA THR A 240 -16.52 -7.18 -3.52
C THR A 240 -17.56 -6.38 -4.32
N GLY A 241 -17.76 -6.77 -5.56
CA GLY A 241 -18.87 -6.32 -6.40
C GLY A 241 -19.37 -7.46 -7.28
N VAL A 242 -20.67 -7.59 -7.46
CA VAL A 242 -21.25 -8.58 -8.37
C VAL A 242 -22.30 -7.88 -9.23
N THR A 243 -22.18 -8.05 -10.55
CA THR A 243 -23.15 -7.53 -11.51
C THR A 243 -24.41 -8.43 -11.55
N PRO A 244 -25.58 -7.93 -11.95
CA PRO A 244 -26.74 -8.77 -12.17
C PRO A 244 -26.54 -9.87 -13.23
N GLN A 245 -25.58 -9.72 -14.13
CA GLN A 245 -25.19 -10.73 -15.12
C GLN A 245 -24.37 -11.86 -14.52
N GLY A 246 -23.83 -11.65 -13.32
CA GLY A 246 -23.07 -12.62 -12.58
C GLY A 246 -21.56 -12.39 -12.62
N ASP A 247 -21.09 -11.37 -13.36
CA ASP A 247 -19.67 -11.02 -13.35
C ASP A 247 -19.25 -10.55 -11.96
N ALA A 248 -18.17 -11.09 -11.44
CA ALA A 248 -17.69 -10.80 -10.11
C ALA A 248 -16.43 -9.92 -10.14
N ASN A 249 -16.43 -8.91 -9.29
CA ASN A 249 -15.32 -7.97 -9.08
C ASN A 249 -14.79 -8.09 -7.66
N LEU A 250 -13.50 -7.87 -7.49
CA LEU A 250 -12.88 -7.78 -6.16
C LEU A 250 -11.75 -6.76 -6.18
N VAL A 251 -11.83 -5.81 -5.29
CA VAL A 251 -10.70 -5.02 -4.85
C VAL A 251 -10.20 -5.65 -3.56
N SER A 252 -8.98 -6.12 -3.53
CA SER A 252 -8.36 -6.74 -2.36
C SER A 252 -7.06 -6.03 -1.99
N SER A 253 -6.76 -6.00 -0.70
CA SER A 253 -5.47 -5.59 -0.16
C SER A 253 -4.90 -6.68 0.72
N ALA A 254 -3.58 -6.76 0.78
CA ALA A 254 -2.88 -7.69 1.65
C ALA A 254 -1.58 -7.08 2.15
N GLU A 255 -1.16 -7.49 3.35
CA GLU A 255 0.03 -6.99 4.03
C GLU A 255 0.84 -8.14 4.61
N ALA A 256 2.16 -8.10 4.46
CA ALA A 256 3.09 -9.04 5.05
C ALA A 256 4.43 -8.34 5.37
N GLY A 257 4.69 -8.12 6.65
CA GLY A 257 5.87 -7.35 7.11
C GLY A 257 5.72 -5.88 6.78
N ASP A 258 6.59 -5.36 5.94
CA ASP A 258 6.60 -3.98 5.43
C ASP A 258 6.14 -3.87 3.97
N GLU A 259 5.64 -4.97 3.42
CA GLU A 259 5.12 -5.05 2.06
C GLU A 259 3.59 -5.02 2.09
N SER A 260 2.98 -4.18 1.27
CA SER A 260 1.53 -4.07 1.13
C SER A 260 1.12 -3.85 -0.33
N TYR A 261 0.13 -4.60 -0.77
CA TYR A 261 -0.31 -4.61 -2.17
C TYR A 261 -1.82 -4.51 -2.29
N ILE A 262 -2.27 -3.87 -3.38
CA ILE A 262 -3.65 -3.87 -3.83
C ILE A 262 -3.73 -4.70 -5.11
N ALA A 263 -4.62 -5.69 -5.13
CA ALA A 263 -5.01 -6.41 -6.34
C ALA A 263 -6.48 -6.09 -6.68
N VAL A 264 -6.70 -5.66 -7.91
CA VAL A 264 -8.04 -5.41 -8.45
C VAL A 264 -8.33 -6.42 -9.54
N VAL A 265 -9.45 -7.09 -9.42
CA VAL A 265 -9.97 -8.08 -10.37
C VAL A 265 -11.35 -7.64 -10.84
N LEU A 266 -11.57 -7.54 -12.14
CA LEU A 266 -12.83 -7.15 -12.75
C LEU A 266 -13.30 -8.20 -13.76
N GLY A 267 -14.59 -8.51 -13.74
CA GLY A 267 -15.24 -9.35 -14.73
C GLY A 267 -14.84 -10.82 -14.67
N ALA A 268 -14.76 -11.40 -13.47
CA ALA A 268 -14.65 -12.85 -13.33
C ALA A 268 -15.98 -13.53 -13.62
N ASP A 269 -15.96 -14.64 -14.36
CA ASP A 269 -17.17 -15.35 -14.84
C ASP A 269 -17.94 -16.07 -13.71
N ASP A 270 -17.32 -16.33 -12.56
CA ASP A 270 -17.96 -16.99 -11.42
C ASP A 270 -17.60 -16.33 -10.07
N SER A 271 -18.43 -16.61 -9.05
CA SER A 271 -18.32 -16.02 -7.71
C SER A 271 -17.14 -16.54 -6.87
N GLU A 272 -16.38 -17.50 -7.35
CA GLU A 272 -15.20 -18.03 -6.67
C GLU A 272 -13.90 -17.58 -7.37
N GLU A 273 -13.97 -17.32 -8.69
CA GLU A 273 -12.81 -16.99 -9.51
C GLU A 273 -12.16 -15.67 -9.08
N HIS A 274 -12.93 -14.63 -8.75
CA HIS A 274 -12.38 -13.36 -8.32
C HIS A 274 -11.58 -13.48 -7.02
N PHE A 275 -11.91 -14.40 -6.10
CA PHE A 275 -11.11 -14.68 -4.91
C PHE A 275 -9.83 -15.42 -5.26
N ARG A 276 -9.91 -16.48 -6.10
CA ARG A 276 -8.73 -17.25 -6.55
C ARG A 276 -7.76 -16.37 -7.35
N ALA A 277 -8.28 -15.55 -8.25
CA ALA A 277 -7.50 -14.59 -9.01
C ALA A 277 -6.77 -13.60 -8.11
N SER A 278 -7.48 -12.98 -7.17
CA SER A 278 -6.89 -12.02 -6.23
C SER A 278 -5.82 -12.66 -5.35
N GLU A 279 -6.07 -13.85 -4.79
CA GLU A 279 -5.09 -14.60 -4.01
C GLU A 279 -3.83 -14.88 -4.84
N SER A 280 -3.99 -15.39 -6.05
CA SER A 280 -2.88 -15.68 -6.98
C SER A 280 -2.06 -14.43 -7.34
N ILE A 281 -2.71 -13.30 -7.58
CA ILE A 281 -2.05 -12.01 -7.87
C ILE A 281 -1.28 -11.51 -6.65
N LEU A 282 -1.87 -11.59 -5.45
CA LEU A 282 -1.22 -11.16 -4.21
C LEU A 282 -0.03 -12.08 -3.83
N GLU A 283 -0.17 -13.39 -4.02
CA GLU A 283 0.94 -14.34 -3.83
C GLU A 283 2.09 -14.07 -4.82
N TYR A 284 1.77 -13.76 -6.07
CA TYR A 284 2.75 -13.31 -7.04
C TYR A 284 3.46 -12.05 -6.55
N ALA A 285 2.71 -11.06 -6.02
CA ALA A 285 3.29 -9.83 -5.50
C ALA A 285 4.34 -10.12 -4.42
N PHE A 286 3.98 -10.83 -3.34
CA PHE A 286 4.89 -11.18 -2.23
C PHE A 286 6.05 -12.11 -2.63
N THR A 287 5.96 -12.76 -3.77
CA THR A 287 7.05 -13.61 -4.26
C THR A 287 7.99 -12.87 -5.20
N ARG A 288 7.43 -11.98 -6.02
CA ARG A 288 8.12 -11.30 -7.10
C ARG A 288 8.78 -10.00 -6.68
N TYR A 289 8.15 -9.28 -5.78
CA TYR A 289 8.61 -7.98 -5.34
C TYR A 289 9.09 -8.03 -3.89
N GLU A 290 9.98 -7.12 -3.53
CA GLU A 290 10.43 -6.88 -2.17
C GLU A 290 10.53 -5.37 -1.92
N ARG A 291 10.14 -4.91 -0.73
CA ARG A 291 10.39 -3.55 -0.28
C ARG A 291 11.80 -3.49 0.28
N LYS A 292 12.63 -2.60 -0.22
CA LYS A 292 14.06 -2.56 0.09
C LYS A 292 14.53 -1.16 0.41
N ALA A 293 15.22 -1.00 1.54
CA ALA A 293 15.99 0.21 1.81
C ALA A 293 17.19 0.23 0.86
N LEU A 294 17.20 1.21 -0.02
CA LEU A 294 18.22 1.36 -1.07
C LEU A 294 19.28 2.39 -0.70
N VAL A 295 18.93 3.40 0.08
CA VAL A 295 19.82 4.34 0.75
C VAL A 295 19.35 4.45 2.20
N SER A 296 20.29 4.47 3.14
CA SER A 296 19.99 4.66 4.56
C SER A 296 20.51 6.01 5.04
N GLN A 297 19.69 6.73 5.79
CA GLN A 297 20.09 7.98 6.44
C GLN A 297 21.35 7.76 7.30
N ASP A 298 22.22 8.74 7.35
CA ASP A 298 23.50 8.75 8.07
C ASP A 298 24.55 7.73 7.59
N GLU A 299 24.26 6.89 6.57
CA GLU A 299 25.25 6.01 5.95
C GLU A 299 26.12 6.80 4.96
N VAL A 300 27.43 6.49 4.94
CA VAL A 300 28.41 7.13 4.04
C VAL A 300 28.35 6.47 2.66
N TYR A 301 28.09 7.28 1.64
CA TYR A 301 28.03 6.82 0.25
C TYR A 301 29.19 7.29 -0.61
N GLU A 302 29.92 8.32 -0.17
CA GLU A 302 31.10 8.78 -0.89
C GLU A 302 32.17 9.35 0.07
N GLU A 303 33.43 9.14 -0.28
CA GLU A 303 34.58 9.74 0.38
C GLU A 303 35.34 10.59 -0.65
N VAL A 304 35.27 11.92 -0.48
CA VAL A 304 35.83 12.86 -1.45
C VAL A 304 37.13 13.46 -0.93
N PRO A 305 38.25 13.29 -1.67
CA PRO A 305 39.54 13.87 -1.28
C PRO A 305 39.45 15.40 -1.19
N LEU A 306 39.92 15.97 -0.09
CA LEU A 306 39.93 17.42 0.10
C LEU A 306 41.01 18.08 -0.81
N PRO A 307 40.65 19.17 -1.53
CA PRO A 307 41.58 19.85 -2.39
C PRO A 307 42.73 20.46 -1.60
N TYR A 308 43.95 20.29 -2.10
CA TYR A 308 45.23 20.79 -1.51
C TYR A 308 45.56 20.18 -0.12
N ARG A 309 44.93 19.09 0.27
CA ARG A 309 45.23 18.35 1.50
C ARG A 309 45.59 16.89 1.18
N ARG A 310 46.73 16.42 1.68
CA ARG A 310 47.19 15.05 1.39
C ARG A 310 46.61 14.05 2.36
N GLY A 311 45.89 13.06 1.80
CA GLY A 311 45.38 11.96 2.57
C GLY A 311 44.27 12.36 3.54
N GLU A 312 43.71 13.57 3.36
CA GLU A 312 42.50 14.00 4.01
C GLU A 312 41.34 13.93 3.03
N SER A 313 40.21 13.44 3.46
CA SER A 313 38.96 13.33 2.72
C SER A 313 37.81 13.81 3.59
N VAL A 314 36.68 14.11 2.97
CA VAL A 314 35.41 14.32 3.65
C VAL A 314 34.49 13.15 3.33
N GLU A 315 33.89 12.59 4.35
CA GLU A 315 32.87 11.56 4.23
C GLU A 315 31.50 12.25 4.02
N LEU A 316 30.80 11.79 2.98
CA LEU A 316 29.47 12.28 2.62
C LEU A 316 28.42 11.23 2.94
N ALA A 317 27.50 11.58 3.83
CA ALA A 317 26.42 10.70 4.26
C ALA A 317 25.07 11.18 3.74
N ALA A 318 24.16 10.24 3.48
CA ALA A 318 22.80 10.55 3.06
C ALA A 318 21.99 11.19 4.20
N THR A 319 21.10 12.12 3.84
CA THR A 319 20.22 12.80 4.80
C THR A 319 18.86 12.14 4.96
N GLU A 320 18.48 11.30 3.99
CA GLU A 320 17.17 10.67 3.91
C GLU A 320 17.29 9.21 3.48
N ASP A 321 16.37 8.38 3.98
CA ASP A 321 16.20 7.03 3.49
C ASP A 321 15.60 7.04 2.07
N VAL A 322 16.09 6.17 1.19
CA VAL A 322 15.41 5.87 -0.07
C VAL A 322 14.97 4.42 -0.03
N THR A 323 13.66 4.20 0.03
CA THR A 323 13.06 2.87 0.03
C THR A 323 12.20 2.72 -1.22
N ALA A 324 12.28 1.58 -1.89
CA ALA A 324 11.45 1.29 -3.04
C ALA A 324 11.04 -0.19 -3.08
N THR A 325 9.89 -0.46 -3.67
CA THR A 325 9.47 -1.81 -4.06
C THR A 325 10.16 -2.16 -5.37
N VAL A 326 10.93 -3.23 -5.35
CA VAL A 326 11.74 -3.69 -6.48
C VAL A 326 11.45 -5.15 -6.78
N ASP A 327 11.64 -5.54 -8.02
CA ASP A 327 11.61 -6.94 -8.43
C ASP A 327 12.75 -7.72 -7.76
N VAL A 328 12.45 -8.89 -7.25
CA VAL A 328 13.46 -9.76 -6.61
C VAL A 328 14.57 -10.13 -7.62
N GLY A 329 15.77 -9.66 -7.34
CA GLY A 329 16.94 -9.88 -8.21
C GLY A 329 17.22 -8.75 -9.19
N SER A 330 16.48 -7.62 -9.13
CA SER A 330 16.84 -6.40 -9.87
C SER A 330 18.25 -5.92 -9.56
N ASP A 331 18.90 -5.36 -10.57
CA ASP A 331 20.21 -4.73 -10.41
C ASP A 331 20.04 -3.33 -9.80
N VAL A 332 20.63 -3.15 -8.62
CA VAL A 332 20.56 -1.88 -7.86
C VAL A 332 21.91 -1.18 -7.94
N GLU A 333 21.95 -0.05 -8.61
CA GLU A 333 23.13 0.83 -8.69
C GLU A 333 22.89 2.08 -7.83
N ARG A 334 23.86 2.44 -7.00
CA ARG A 334 23.90 3.72 -6.26
C ARG A 334 24.96 4.59 -6.90
N ARG A 335 24.56 5.75 -7.36
CA ARG A 335 25.45 6.69 -8.04
C ARG A 335 25.56 7.96 -7.23
N ALA A 336 26.66 8.09 -6.48
CA ALA A 336 26.98 9.34 -5.82
C ALA A 336 27.54 10.34 -6.84
N THR A 337 27.08 11.58 -6.74
CA THR A 337 27.54 12.71 -7.54
C THR A 337 27.85 13.86 -6.61
N THR A 338 29.11 14.33 -6.61
CA THR A 338 29.55 15.46 -5.79
C THR A 338 29.79 16.69 -6.65
N GLU A 339 29.43 17.85 -6.12
CA GLU A 339 29.82 19.12 -6.71
C GLU A 339 31.31 19.41 -6.45
N GLU A 340 31.86 20.44 -7.11
CA GLU A 340 33.20 20.91 -6.79
C GLU A 340 33.24 21.38 -5.33
N LEU A 341 34.04 20.69 -4.50
CA LEU A 341 34.10 20.98 -3.07
C LEU A 341 34.45 22.46 -2.81
N PRO A 342 33.67 23.16 -1.97
CA PRO A 342 34.00 24.52 -1.56
C PRO A 342 35.31 24.56 -0.75
N PRO A 343 35.96 25.72 -0.60
CA PRO A 343 37.19 25.86 0.18
C PRO A 343 37.05 25.45 1.66
N SER A 344 35.85 25.51 2.19
CA SER A 344 35.46 25.06 3.55
C SER A 344 34.00 24.62 3.53
N ALA A 345 33.65 23.69 4.38
CA ALA A 345 32.27 23.30 4.61
C ALA A 345 32.04 22.99 6.11
N SER A 346 30.84 23.24 6.58
CA SER A 346 30.41 22.84 7.92
C SER A 346 29.90 21.41 7.92
N ALA A 347 29.92 20.76 9.08
CA ALA A 347 29.19 19.51 9.24
C ALA A 347 27.70 19.73 8.93
N GLY A 348 27.09 18.81 8.16
CA GLY A 348 25.73 18.92 7.68
C GLY A 348 25.52 19.79 6.42
N GLU A 349 26.59 20.36 5.86
CA GLU A 349 26.50 21.11 4.60
C GLU A 349 26.37 20.14 3.40
N GLU A 350 25.39 20.39 2.53
CA GLU A 350 25.12 19.58 1.35
C GLU A 350 26.23 19.79 0.30
N LEU A 351 26.82 18.69 -0.13
CA LEU A 351 27.96 18.69 -1.06
C LEU A 351 27.75 17.75 -2.26
N GLY A 352 26.63 17.07 -2.33
CA GLY A 352 26.34 16.16 -3.42
C GLY A 352 24.98 15.46 -3.24
N GLU A 353 24.77 14.44 -4.04
CA GLU A 353 23.56 13.63 -4.07
C GLU A 353 23.91 12.18 -4.36
N VAL A 354 23.21 11.23 -3.75
CA VAL A 354 23.22 9.81 -4.15
C VAL A 354 21.92 9.49 -4.87
N GLU A 355 22.01 9.15 -6.15
CA GLU A 355 20.89 8.66 -6.95
C GLU A 355 20.87 7.13 -6.90
N VAL A 356 19.68 6.55 -6.81
CA VAL A 356 19.47 5.11 -6.88
C VAL A 356 18.81 4.75 -8.21
N LEU A 357 19.43 3.81 -8.91
CA LEU A 357 18.89 3.25 -10.14
C LEU A 357 18.57 1.76 -9.91
N VAL A 358 17.38 1.35 -10.33
CA VAL A 358 16.96 -0.06 -10.40
C VAL A 358 16.80 -0.41 -11.87
N ASP A 359 17.53 -1.41 -12.34
CA ASP A 359 17.58 -1.80 -13.76
C ASP A 359 17.83 -0.61 -14.71
N GLY A 360 18.67 0.33 -14.26
CA GLY A 360 19.05 1.53 -14.99
C GLY A 360 18.00 2.67 -14.99
N ARG A 361 16.93 2.56 -14.21
CA ARG A 361 15.93 3.62 -14.03
C ARG A 361 16.06 4.24 -12.64
N SER A 362 16.04 5.57 -12.56
CA SER A 362 16.06 6.28 -11.28
C SER A 362 14.76 6.00 -10.50
N VAL A 363 14.91 5.59 -9.23
CA VAL A 363 13.81 5.32 -8.31
C VAL A 363 13.79 6.27 -7.12
N GLY A 364 14.84 7.06 -6.94
CA GLY A 364 14.92 8.08 -5.90
C GLY A 364 16.34 8.58 -5.71
N SER A 365 16.50 9.60 -4.88
CA SER A 365 17.79 10.16 -4.51
C SER A 365 17.75 10.71 -3.09
N SER A 366 18.92 10.90 -2.50
CA SER A 366 19.09 11.57 -1.20
C SER A 366 20.24 12.55 -1.28
N PRO A 367 20.11 13.76 -0.72
CA PRO A 367 21.22 14.69 -0.57
C PRO A 367 22.35 14.07 0.25
N LEU A 368 23.58 14.37 -0.12
CA LEU A 368 24.78 13.96 0.60
C LEU A 368 25.39 15.16 1.34
N VAL A 369 25.57 15.03 2.64
CA VAL A 369 26.12 16.06 3.51
C VAL A 369 27.45 15.66 4.09
N ALA A 370 28.31 16.65 4.36
CA ALA A 370 29.56 16.43 5.06
C ALA A 370 29.28 15.93 6.50
N GLN A 371 29.80 14.76 6.87
CA GLN A 371 29.73 14.27 8.27
C GLN A 371 30.54 15.14 9.21
N GLU A 372 31.71 15.60 8.78
CA GLU A 372 32.56 16.50 9.53
C GLU A 372 32.88 17.77 8.71
N GLY A 373 32.93 18.90 9.36
CA GLY A 373 33.31 20.14 8.72
C GLY A 373 34.82 20.22 8.46
N TYR A 374 35.19 20.92 7.41
CA TYR A 374 36.59 21.24 7.10
C TYR A 374 36.78 22.73 6.84
N GLY A 375 37.90 23.28 7.25
CA GLY A 375 38.21 24.69 7.11
C GLY A 375 38.96 25.04 5.83
N GLU A 376 39.23 26.33 5.59
CA GLU A 376 40.03 26.80 4.47
C GLU A 376 41.49 26.35 4.56
N VAL A 377 42.08 26.02 3.43
CA VAL A 377 43.50 25.71 3.31
C VAL A 377 44.31 27.02 3.21
N SER A 378 45.41 27.14 3.97
CA SER A 378 46.25 28.31 3.93
C SER A 378 46.88 28.53 2.52
N LEU A 379 47.15 29.80 2.15
CA LEU A 379 47.83 30.11 0.86
C LEU A 379 49.18 29.39 0.74
N TRP A 380 49.88 29.17 1.86
CA TRP A 380 51.16 28.46 1.87
C TRP A 380 51.00 27.00 1.57
N ASP A 381 49.99 26.30 2.05
CA ASP A 381 49.72 24.91 1.76
C ASP A 381 49.34 24.71 0.28
N ARG A 382 48.54 25.61 -0.29
CA ARG A 382 48.22 25.63 -1.74
C ARG A 382 49.47 25.75 -2.60
N VAL A 383 50.35 26.72 -2.26
CA VAL A 383 51.63 26.91 -2.97
C VAL A 383 52.54 25.68 -2.84
N TRP A 384 52.65 25.15 -1.63
CA TRP A 384 53.50 23.96 -1.37
C TRP A 384 52.99 22.75 -2.15
N TYR A 385 51.69 22.49 -2.14
CA TYR A 385 51.08 21.41 -2.91
C TYR A 385 51.34 21.52 -4.42
N ALA A 386 51.23 22.77 -4.97
CA ALA A 386 51.51 23.03 -6.38
C ALA A 386 53.01 22.79 -6.73
N VAL A 387 53.94 23.23 -5.89
CA VAL A 387 55.38 23.05 -6.06
C VAL A 387 55.74 21.59 -6.04
N GLU A 388 55.16 20.83 -5.14
CA GLU A 388 55.46 19.41 -4.99
C GLU A 388 54.87 18.57 -6.13
N GLY A 389 53.66 18.97 -6.64
CA GLY A 389 53.09 18.37 -7.86
C GLY A 389 53.93 18.58 -9.10
N LEU A 390 54.55 19.77 -9.20
CA LEU A 390 55.53 20.07 -10.28
C LEU A 390 56.80 19.25 -10.11
N ALA A 391 57.34 19.12 -8.89
CA ALA A 391 58.53 18.34 -8.61
C ALA A 391 58.30 16.85 -8.91
N LYS A 392 57.14 16.28 -8.58
CA LYS A 392 56.80 14.90 -8.90
C LYS A 392 56.70 14.66 -10.42
N ARG A 393 56.04 15.56 -11.16
CA ARG A 393 55.95 15.46 -12.63
C ARG A 393 57.33 15.57 -13.28
N ALA A 394 58.21 16.48 -12.80
CA ALA A 394 59.58 16.60 -13.28
C ALA A 394 60.43 15.32 -12.99
N TRP A 395 60.21 14.72 -11.82
CA TRP A 395 60.87 13.47 -11.43
C TRP A 395 60.40 12.28 -12.27
N ASP A 396 59.07 12.17 -12.49
CA ASP A 396 58.52 11.09 -13.33
C ASP A 396 58.99 11.24 -14.80
N TRP A 397 59.16 12.50 -15.29
CA TRP A 397 59.72 12.77 -16.61
C TRP A 397 61.21 12.47 -16.73
N LEU A 398 61.95 12.59 -15.63
CA LEU A 398 63.40 12.30 -15.60
C LEU A 398 63.72 10.82 -15.52
N LEU A 399 62.83 10.01 -14.97
CA LEU A 399 63.01 8.57 -14.75
C LEU A 399 62.24 7.66 -15.71
N GLY A 400 61.33 8.18 -16.50
CA GLY A 400 60.62 7.48 -17.58
C GLY A 400 61.18 7.79 -18.92
#